data_f250c50cc29508598de82862419ca49b
#
_entry.id   f250c50cc29508598de82862419ca49b
#
_cell.length_a   1.000
_cell.length_b   1.000
_cell.length_c   1.000
_cell.angle_alpha   90.00
_cell.angle_beta   90.00
_cell.angle_gamma   90.00
#
_symmetry.space_group_name_H-M   'P 1'
#
loop_
_entity.id
_entity.type
_entity.pdbx_description
1 polymer ?
#
loop_
_entity_poly.entity_id
_entity_poly.type
_entity_poly.pdbx_seq_one_letter_code
_entity_poly.pdbx_strand_id
1 'polypeptide(L)'
;MKKVIVAIQNTLVCEAVTNALKNAGFFVEKSLSQDPDNIAAACGLFFADVLLMDAGRPTEKSFDRRMETVLCSRKQAPSLKAGLLCDNVSDPEIAQKVKQAMETGLIDIFFYESVQTDYLCDVVDSL
;
A
#
# COMPACT_ATOMS: atom_id res chain seq x y z
N MET A 1 -18.46 2.53 2.88
CA MET A 1 -17.49 2.60 1.75
C MET A 1 -16.10 2.85 2.30
N LYS A 2 -15.15 2.04 1.87
CA LYS A 2 -13.77 2.17 2.35
C LYS A 2 -13.05 3.34 1.70
N LYS A 3 -12.20 3.98 2.47
CA LYS A 3 -11.33 5.07 2.03
C LYS A 3 -9.91 4.53 1.90
N VAL A 4 -9.31 4.70 0.73
CA VAL A 4 -8.00 4.14 0.41
C VAL A 4 -7.03 5.27 0.05
N ILE A 5 -5.87 5.27 0.68
CA ILE A 5 -4.74 6.09 0.26
C ILE A 5 -3.82 5.22 -0.59
N VAL A 6 -3.48 5.69 -1.78
CA VAL A 6 -2.57 4.99 -2.71
C VAL A 6 -1.27 5.78 -2.81
N ALA A 7 -0.17 5.18 -2.38
CA ALA A 7 1.16 5.78 -2.39
C ALA A 7 2.13 4.87 -3.17
N ILE A 8 1.88 4.75 -4.47
CA ILE A 8 2.65 3.90 -5.38
C ILE A 8 3.52 4.78 -6.27
N GLN A 9 4.83 4.52 -6.30
CA GLN A 9 5.79 5.33 -7.06
C GLN A 9 5.65 5.16 -8.56
N ASN A 10 5.41 3.93 -9.04
CA ASN A 10 5.23 3.67 -10.46
C ASN A 10 3.91 4.30 -10.94
N THR A 11 4.00 5.30 -11.80
CA THR A 11 2.84 6.07 -12.24
C THR A 11 1.79 5.21 -12.95
N LEU A 12 2.22 4.28 -13.80
CA LEU A 12 1.29 3.40 -14.52
C LEU A 12 0.53 2.48 -13.56
N VAL A 13 1.24 1.89 -12.62
CA VAL A 13 0.63 1.02 -11.61
C VAL A 13 -0.29 1.82 -10.69
N CYS A 14 0.16 2.99 -10.26
CA CYS A 14 -0.64 3.89 -9.42
C CYS A 14 -1.97 4.26 -10.10
N GLU A 15 -1.92 4.66 -11.38
CA GLU A 15 -3.12 5.01 -12.13
C GLU A 15 -4.05 3.81 -12.32
N ALA A 16 -3.51 2.65 -12.66
CA ALA A 16 -4.31 1.45 -12.85
C ALA A 16 -5.03 1.04 -11.55
N VAL A 17 -4.31 1.02 -10.43
CA VAL A 17 -4.88 0.67 -9.13
C VAL A 17 -5.92 1.71 -8.68
N THR A 18 -5.58 2.98 -8.81
CA THR A 18 -6.49 4.07 -8.42
C THR A 18 -7.80 4.02 -9.22
N ASN A 19 -7.70 3.87 -10.53
CA ASN A 19 -8.89 3.81 -11.39
C ASN A 19 -9.75 2.57 -11.10
N ALA A 20 -9.11 1.42 -10.89
CA ALA A 20 -9.83 0.19 -10.57
C ALA A 20 -10.61 0.32 -9.24
N LEU A 21 -9.97 0.89 -8.22
CA LEU A 21 -10.61 1.10 -6.92
C LEU A 21 -11.77 2.09 -7.02
N LYS A 22 -11.58 3.20 -7.73
CA LYS A 22 -12.66 4.18 -7.95
C LYS A 22 -13.83 3.55 -8.69
N ASN A 23 -13.57 2.77 -9.72
CA ASN A 23 -14.63 2.08 -10.48
C ASN A 23 -15.35 1.04 -9.63
N ALA A 24 -14.69 0.46 -8.64
CA ALA A 24 -15.29 -0.48 -7.71
C ALA A 24 -16.07 0.20 -6.57
N GLY A 25 -16.08 1.53 -6.51
CA GLY A 25 -16.87 2.29 -5.55
C GLY A 25 -16.12 2.77 -4.32
N PHE A 26 -14.79 2.60 -4.26
CA PHE A 26 -13.99 3.11 -3.15
C PHE A 26 -13.76 4.60 -3.25
N PHE A 27 -13.60 5.26 -2.10
CA PHE A 27 -12.99 6.58 -2.04
C PHE A 27 -11.48 6.44 -2.10
N VAL A 28 -10.83 7.06 -3.08
CA VAL A 28 -9.40 6.91 -3.28
C VAL A 28 -8.73 8.27 -3.37
N GLU A 29 -7.64 8.42 -2.61
CA GLU A 29 -6.78 9.59 -2.68
C GLU A 29 -5.36 9.12 -2.98
N LYS A 30 -4.71 9.74 -3.96
CA LYS A 30 -3.30 9.45 -4.28
C LYS A 30 -2.40 10.32 -3.42
N SER A 31 -1.36 9.73 -2.84
CA SER A 31 -0.30 10.50 -2.20
C SER A 31 0.81 10.76 -3.21
N LEU A 32 1.12 12.02 -3.47
CA LEU A 32 2.23 12.42 -4.33
C LEU A 32 3.56 12.35 -3.57
N SER A 33 3.52 12.42 -2.24
CA SER A 33 4.69 12.32 -1.41
C SER A 33 5.00 10.87 -1.06
N GLN A 34 6.29 10.55 -0.97
CA GLN A 34 6.78 9.27 -0.48
C GLN A 34 7.33 9.38 0.94
N ASP A 35 7.22 10.56 1.54
CA ASP A 35 7.67 10.81 2.91
C ASP A 35 6.73 10.12 3.91
N PRO A 36 7.25 9.31 4.86
CA PRO A 36 6.42 8.62 5.84
C PRO A 36 5.48 9.53 6.62
N ASP A 37 5.96 10.70 7.03
CA ASP A 37 5.15 11.64 7.81
C ASP A 37 4.01 12.24 6.98
N ASN A 38 4.27 12.55 5.72
CA ASN A 38 3.25 13.09 4.82
C ASN A 38 2.18 12.05 4.49
N ILE A 39 2.58 10.82 4.28
CA ILE A 39 1.62 9.73 4.04
C ILE A 39 0.78 9.48 5.30
N ALA A 40 1.41 9.45 6.47
CA ALA A 40 0.73 9.27 7.74
C ALA A 40 -0.28 10.40 7.99
N ALA A 41 0.10 11.65 7.73
CA ALA A 41 -0.80 12.79 7.86
C ALA A 41 -2.00 12.67 6.93
N ALA A 42 -1.79 12.24 5.69
CA ALA A 42 -2.89 12.01 4.73
C ALA A 42 -3.84 10.92 5.21
N CYS A 43 -3.31 9.83 5.76
CA CYS A 43 -4.13 8.75 6.31
C CYS A 43 -5.01 9.24 7.46
N GLY A 44 -4.46 10.07 8.35
CA GLY A 44 -5.22 10.64 9.46
C GLY A 44 -6.29 11.62 9.00
N LEU A 45 -5.93 12.56 8.13
CA LEU A 45 -6.85 13.60 7.64
C LEU A 45 -7.98 13.02 6.79
N PHE A 46 -7.69 12.01 6.00
CA PHE A 46 -8.66 11.37 5.11
C PHE A 46 -9.51 10.31 5.83
N PHE A 47 -9.15 9.95 7.05
CA PHE A 47 -9.75 8.82 7.78
C PHE A 47 -9.64 7.53 6.98
N ALA A 48 -8.44 7.23 6.49
CA ALA A 48 -8.21 6.10 5.61
C ALA A 48 -8.47 4.77 6.32
N ASP A 49 -9.10 3.84 5.61
CA ASP A 49 -9.29 2.47 6.06
C ASP A 49 -8.14 1.57 5.60
N VAL A 50 -7.58 1.89 4.43
CA VAL A 50 -6.52 1.09 3.79
C VAL A 50 -5.46 2.01 3.21
N LEU A 51 -4.20 1.63 3.38
CA LEU A 51 -3.04 2.24 2.74
C LEU A 51 -2.42 1.22 1.80
N LEU A 52 -2.35 1.53 0.50
CA LEU A 52 -1.67 0.71 -0.50
C LEU A 52 -0.41 1.41 -0.98
N MET A 53 0.70 0.71 -0.90
CA MET A 53 1.99 1.21 -1.36
C MET A 53 2.66 0.14 -2.23
N ASP A 54 3.65 0.54 -3.01
CA ASP A 54 4.61 -0.42 -3.58
C ASP A 54 5.72 -0.68 -2.55
N ALA A 55 6.47 -1.75 -2.73
CA ALA A 55 7.57 -2.09 -1.83
C ALA A 55 8.78 -1.16 -2.00
N GLY A 56 8.71 -0.27 -2.99
CA GLY A 56 9.78 0.66 -3.32
C GLY A 56 10.80 0.03 -4.26
N ARG A 57 11.83 0.81 -4.58
CA ARG A 57 12.93 0.33 -5.42
C ARG A 57 13.80 -0.63 -4.63
N PRO A 58 14.56 -1.53 -5.30
CA PRO A 58 15.44 -2.48 -4.62
C PRO A 58 16.69 -1.78 -4.06
N THR A 59 16.49 -0.90 -3.08
CA THR A 59 17.55 -0.31 -2.29
C THR A 59 17.38 -0.75 -0.86
N GLU A 60 18.47 -0.85 -0.12
CA GLU A 60 18.47 -1.34 1.26
C GLU A 60 17.49 -0.61 2.17
N LYS A 61 17.25 0.67 1.89
CA LYS A 61 16.44 1.53 2.77
C LYS A 61 14.98 1.64 2.36
N SER A 62 14.61 1.23 1.15
CA SER A 62 13.25 1.41 0.65
C SER A 62 12.22 0.63 1.44
N PHE A 63 12.51 -0.64 1.70
CA PHE A 63 11.60 -1.49 2.47
C PHE A 63 11.43 -1.00 3.90
N ASP A 64 12.55 -0.66 4.57
CA ASP A 64 12.52 -0.16 5.95
C ASP A 64 11.72 1.13 6.03
N ARG A 65 11.86 2.00 5.05
CA ARG A 65 11.10 3.25 4.97
C ARG A 65 9.59 2.98 4.79
N ARG A 66 9.23 1.95 4.02
CA ARG A 66 7.83 1.53 3.89
C ARG A 66 7.27 1.01 5.21
N MET A 67 8.05 0.24 5.97
CA MET A 67 7.63 -0.23 7.29
C MET A 67 7.46 0.93 8.27
N GLU A 68 8.37 1.90 8.24
CA GLU A 68 8.24 3.14 9.02
C GLU A 68 6.94 3.88 8.66
N THR A 69 6.63 3.97 7.37
CA THR A 69 5.39 4.59 6.89
C THR A 69 4.16 3.91 7.47
N VAL A 70 4.15 2.58 7.49
CA VAL A 70 3.03 1.82 8.07
C VAL A 70 2.87 2.13 9.56
N LEU A 71 3.96 2.14 10.31
CA LEU A 71 3.94 2.42 11.74
C LEU A 71 3.45 3.84 12.03
N CYS A 72 3.97 4.82 11.30
CA CYS A 72 3.55 6.22 11.45
C CYS A 72 2.06 6.39 11.09
N SER A 73 1.61 5.75 10.02
CA SER A 73 0.23 5.84 9.56
C SER A 73 -0.74 5.22 10.55
N ARG A 74 -0.36 4.11 11.20
CA ARG A 74 -1.18 3.46 12.22
C ARG A 74 -1.28 4.28 13.50
N LYS A 75 -0.32 5.16 13.78
CA LYS A 75 -0.42 6.11 14.90
C LYS A 75 -1.51 7.15 14.63
N GLN A 76 -1.67 7.57 13.38
CA GLN A 76 -2.70 8.53 12.99
C GLN A 76 -4.06 7.87 12.75
N ALA A 77 -4.07 6.63 12.29
CA ALA A 77 -5.28 5.86 12.00
C ALA A 77 -5.11 4.43 12.53
N PRO A 78 -5.43 4.16 13.82
CA PRO A 78 -5.13 2.87 14.44
C PRO A 78 -5.81 1.66 13.80
N SER A 79 -6.94 1.86 13.12
CA SER A 79 -7.67 0.77 12.43
C SER A 79 -7.17 0.54 11.01
N LEU A 80 -6.16 1.28 10.55
CA LEU A 80 -5.68 1.23 9.18
C LEU A 80 -5.13 -0.17 8.84
N LYS A 81 -5.53 -0.65 7.67
CA LYS A 81 -4.95 -1.85 7.05
C LYS A 81 -3.92 -1.42 6.03
N ALA A 82 -2.79 -2.10 5.98
CA ALA A 82 -1.71 -1.78 5.07
C ALA A 82 -1.45 -2.91 4.10
N GLY A 83 -1.31 -2.57 2.83
CA GLY A 83 -0.98 -3.50 1.76
C GLY A 83 0.20 -3.01 0.93
N LEU A 84 1.01 -3.93 0.45
CA LEU A 84 2.16 -3.64 -0.41
C LEU A 84 2.05 -4.42 -1.72
N LEU A 85 2.43 -3.74 -2.81
CA LEU A 85 2.67 -4.39 -4.10
C LEU A 85 4.16 -4.58 -4.28
N CYS A 86 4.58 -5.77 -4.71
CA CYS A 86 5.99 -6.08 -4.94
C CYS A 86 6.20 -6.81 -6.25
N ASP A 87 7.40 -6.64 -6.82
CA ASP A 87 7.82 -7.32 -8.04
C ASP A 87 8.69 -8.52 -7.65
N ASN A 88 8.10 -9.71 -7.70
CA ASN A 88 8.77 -10.94 -7.30
C ASN A 88 9.71 -11.49 -8.39
N VAL A 89 9.66 -10.94 -9.59
CA VAL A 89 10.52 -11.36 -10.70
C VAL A 89 11.82 -10.57 -10.68
N SER A 90 11.73 -9.24 -10.61
CA SER A 90 12.89 -8.35 -10.63
C SER A 90 13.59 -8.29 -9.27
N ASP A 91 12.88 -8.50 -8.17
CA ASP A 91 13.44 -8.39 -6.83
C ASP A 91 12.89 -9.46 -5.89
N PRO A 92 13.40 -10.71 -5.98
CA PRO A 92 12.93 -11.78 -5.09
C PRO A 92 13.23 -11.54 -3.61
N GLU A 93 14.30 -10.79 -3.28
CA GLU A 93 14.65 -10.49 -1.88
C GLU A 93 13.60 -9.59 -1.23
N ILE A 94 13.18 -8.54 -1.93
CA ILE A 94 12.12 -7.65 -1.44
C ILE A 94 10.80 -8.42 -1.31
N ALA A 95 10.46 -9.26 -2.28
CA ALA A 95 9.25 -10.08 -2.22
C ALA A 95 9.25 -10.97 -0.97
N GLN A 96 10.41 -11.54 -0.61
CA GLN A 96 10.53 -12.36 0.58
C GLN A 96 10.36 -11.54 1.87
N LYS A 97 10.93 -10.33 1.93
CA LYS A 97 10.75 -9.42 3.08
C LYS A 97 9.30 -8.99 3.24
N VAL A 98 8.61 -8.71 2.14
CA VAL A 98 7.19 -8.34 2.15
C VAL A 98 6.34 -9.50 2.68
N LYS A 99 6.61 -10.71 2.24
CA LYS A 99 5.92 -11.90 2.73
C LYS A 99 6.12 -12.08 4.23
N GLN A 100 7.35 -11.92 4.71
CA GLN A 100 7.67 -12.00 6.15
C GLN A 100 6.93 -10.91 6.94
N ALA A 101 6.85 -9.69 6.41
CA ALA A 101 6.13 -8.60 7.05
C ALA A 101 4.64 -8.93 7.21
N MET A 102 4.04 -9.59 6.23
CA MET A 102 2.66 -10.07 6.34
C MET A 102 2.53 -11.15 7.40
N GLU A 103 3.43 -12.13 7.40
CA GLU A 103 3.41 -13.23 8.37
C GLU A 103 3.58 -12.76 9.81
N THR A 104 4.34 -11.70 10.04
CA THR A 104 4.57 -11.13 11.37
C THR A 104 3.55 -10.07 11.77
N GLY A 105 2.61 -9.72 10.88
CA GLY A 105 1.56 -8.75 11.18
C GLY A 105 1.97 -7.29 10.99
N LEU A 106 3.15 -7.01 10.45
CA LEU A 106 3.56 -5.63 10.14
C LEU A 106 2.70 -5.02 9.04
N ILE A 107 2.30 -5.84 8.06
CA ILE A 107 1.31 -5.46 7.05
C ILE A 107 0.18 -6.48 7.04
N ASP A 108 -0.93 -6.13 6.43
CA ASP A 108 -2.14 -6.99 6.42
C ASP A 108 -2.24 -7.85 5.17
N ILE A 109 -1.72 -7.37 4.03
CA ILE A 109 -1.78 -8.07 2.76
C ILE A 109 -0.63 -7.65 1.86
N PHE A 110 -0.25 -8.49 0.91
CA PHE A 110 0.62 -8.10 -0.18
C PHE A 110 0.09 -8.64 -1.51
N PHE A 111 0.50 -7.98 -2.59
CA PHE A 111 0.18 -8.40 -3.95
C PHE A 111 1.46 -8.39 -4.77
N TYR A 112 1.57 -9.29 -5.76
CA TYR A 112 2.55 -9.13 -6.81
C TYR A 112 2.04 -8.12 -7.83
N GLU A 113 2.93 -7.37 -8.47
CA GLU A 113 2.53 -6.34 -9.44
C GLU A 113 1.75 -6.89 -10.64
N SER A 114 1.87 -8.19 -10.91
CA SER A 114 1.11 -8.87 -11.95
C SER A 114 -0.34 -9.17 -11.57
N VAL A 115 -0.78 -8.79 -10.36
CA VAL A 115 -2.14 -9.04 -9.89
C VAL A 115 -3.18 -8.38 -10.80
N GLN A 116 -4.29 -9.08 -11.01
CA GLN A 116 -5.43 -8.48 -11.71
C GLN A 116 -6.16 -7.52 -10.79
N THR A 117 -6.58 -6.38 -11.36
CA THR A 117 -7.22 -5.31 -10.58
C THR A 117 -8.53 -5.73 -9.92
N ASP A 118 -9.29 -6.61 -10.55
CA ASP A 118 -10.55 -7.12 -9.96
C ASP A 118 -10.26 -7.89 -8.66
N TYR A 119 -9.25 -8.74 -8.67
CA TYR A 119 -8.85 -9.49 -7.48
C TYR A 119 -8.34 -8.57 -6.39
N LEU A 120 -7.52 -7.58 -6.76
CA LEU A 120 -7.01 -6.59 -5.81
C LEU A 120 -8.17 -5.86 -5.12
N CYS A 121 -9.16 -5.42 -5.88
CA CYS A 121 -10.32 -4.72 -5.34
C CYS A 121 -11.12 -5.62 -4.38
N ASP A 122 -11.32 -6.89 -4.73
CA ASP A 122 -12.04 -7.84 -3.88
C ASP A 122 -11.33 -8.05 -2.55
N VAL A 123 -10.00 -8.19 -2.58
CA VAL A 123 -9.20 -8.37 -1.36
C VAL A 123 -9.24 -7.11 -0.50
N VAL A 124 -9.08 -5.94 -1.10
CA VAL A 124 -9.16 -4.66 -0.37
C VAL A 124 -10.52 -4.50 0.30
N ASP A 125 -11.59 -4.88 -0.39
CA ASP A 125 -12.94 -4.81 0.18
C ASP A 125 -13.10 -5.72 1.41
N SER A 126 -12.37 -6.82 1.46
CA SER A 126 -12.44 -7.78 2.56
C SER A 126 -11.59 -7.41 3.78
N LEU A 127 -10.72 -6.42 3.67
CA LEU A 127 -9.82 -6.02 4.77
C LEU A 127 -10.53 -5.33 5.95
#